data_41d4fbe38b7555019638e6bbaf48b7cb
#
_entry.id   41d4fbe38b7555019638e6bbaf48b7cb
#
_cell.length_a   1.000
_cell.length_b   1.000
_cell.length_c   1.000
_cell.angle_alpha   90.00
_cell.angle_beta   90.00
_cell.angle_gamma   90.00
#
_symmetry.space_group_name_H-M   'P 1'
#
loop_
_entity.id
_entity.type
_entity.pdbx_description
1 polymer ?
#
loop_
_entity_poly.entity_id
_entity_poly.type
_entity_poly.pdbx_seq_one_letter_code
_entity_poly.pdbx_strand_id
1 'polypeptide(L)'
;MSTSAKDSPASHVTTTSAEVRSVVFNLPNQLTWMRLILTTVMFVFLSFEWYLVSMVMFIVAASTDWLDGYFARRYNLVTTLGRILDPFADKVIICGTFILLAAVPQFNGFDPRYYGYLPAWMAVVVVGRELLVTALRSFLEQQGSDFSASMSGKVKMVLQCVAAGSSLYYLSTLAGTTPAESTTVQTAPPWLHWLLLGAIWSAVISTIYSGVGYILTAIRLLRS
;
A
#
# COMPACT_ATOMS: atom_id res chain seq x y z
N MET A 1 -56.73 -37.99 11.19
CA MET A 1 -55.82 -37.45 12.25
C MET A 1 -54.89 -36.48 11.59
N SER A 2 -55.12 -35.24 11.90
CA SER A 2 -54.46 -34.05 11.32
C SER A 2 -53.09 -33.85 11.98
N THR A 3 -52.01 -33.72 11.22
CA THR A 3 -50.72 -33.22 11.70
C THR A 3 -50.46 -31.89 11.06
N SER A 4 -50.63 -30.87 11.89
CA SER A 4 -50.33 -29.46 11.62
C SER A 4 -48.83 -29.25 11.35
N ALA A 5 -48.50 -28.79 10.15
CA ALA A 5 -47.21 -28.25 9.81
C ALA A 5 -47.09 -26.84 10.47
N LYS A 6 -46.12 -26.69 11.34
CA LYS A 6 -45.83 -25.44 12.06
C LYS A 6 -44.91 -24.61 11.17
N ASP A 7 -45.48 -23.68 10.47
CA ASP A 7 -44.74 -22.63 9.76
C ASP A 7 -43.97 -21.80 10.79
N SER A 8 -42.64 -21.87 10.72
CA SER A 8 -41.75 -20.96 11.45
C SER A 8 -41.57 -19.69 10.61
N PRO A 9 -41.94 -18.50 11.11
CA PRO A 9 -41.71 -17.26 10.36
C PRO A 9 -40.21 -16.99 10.31
N ALA A 10 -39.71 -16.88 9.08
CA ALA A 10 -38.37 -16.33 8.83
C ALA A 10 -38.29 -14.92 9.44
N SER A 11 -37.55 -14.77 10.53
CA SER A 11 -37.26 -13.49 11.13
C SER A 11 -36.39 -12.68 10.14
N HIS A 12 -37.03 -11.77 9.41
CA HIS A 12 -36.34 -10.69 8.75
C HIS A 12 -35.64 -9.85 9.81
N VAL A 13 -34.32 -10.02 9.94
CA VAL A 13 -33.49 -9.13 10.77
C VAL A 13 -33.46 -7.80 10.05
N THR A 14 -34.38 -6.93 10.43
CA THR A 14 -34.33 -5.50 10.09
C THR A 14 -33.22 -4.86 10.91
N THR A 15 -32.00 -4.86 10.37
CA THR A 15 -30.89 -4.10 10.92
C THR A 15 -31.27 -2.62 10.95
N THR A 16 -31.46 -2.07 12.13
CA THR A 16 -31.86 -0.67 12.33
C THR A 16 -30.74 0.25 11.84
N SER A 17 -31.07 1.36 11.19
CA SER A 17 -30.11 2.35 10.69
C SER A 17 -29.07 2.82 11.72
N ALA A 18 -29.39 2.72 13.01
CA ALA A 18 -28.50 3.01 14.13
C ALA A 18 -27.42 1.92 14.32
N GLU A 19 -27.75 0.63 14.16
CA GLU A 19 -26.77 -0.46 14.22
C GLU A 19 -25.79 -0.42 13.04
N VAL A 20 -26.29 -0.12 11.86
CA VAL A 20 -25.43 0.06 10.67
C VAL A 20 -24.47 1.24 10.88
N ARG A 21 -24.93 2.36 11.47
CA ARG A 21 -24.07 3.50 11.80
C ARG A 21 -23.01 3.15 12.84
N SER A 22 -23.32 2.40 13.89
CA SER A 22 -22.33 2.02 14.92
C SER A 22 -21.24 1.09 14.38
N VAL A 23 -21.57 0.24 13.39
CA VAL A 23 -20.61 -0.66 12.72
C VAL A 23 -19.70 0.09 11.76
N VAL A 24 -20.19 1.15 11.09
CA VAL A 24 -19.43 1.93 10.11
C VAL A 24 -18.50 2.96 10.80
N PHE A 25 -18.91 3.54 11.93
CA PHE A 25 -18.18 4.61 12.64
C PHE A 25 -17.33 4.12 13.82
N ASN A 26 -16.83 2.89 13.78
CA ASN A 26 -15.87 2.40 14.76
C ASN A 26 -14.48 3.02 14.56
N LEU A 27 -13.75 3.24 15.65
CA LEU A 27 -12.45 3.89 15.68
C LEU A 27 -11.45 3.33 14.66
N PRO A 28 -11.29 2.00 14.45
CA PRO A 28 -10.44 1.46 13.39
C PRO A 28 -10.88 1.89 11.98
N ASN A 29 -12.19 1.85 11.69
CA ASN A 29 -12.73 2.28 10.40
C ASN A 29 -12.45 3.75 10.11
N GLN A 30 -12.56 4.62 11.13
CA GLN A 30 -12.25 6.05 10.98
C GLN A 30 -10.77 6.25 10.65
N LEU A 31 -9.86 5.49 11.26
CA LEU A 31 -8.43 5.56 10.97
C LEU A 31 -8.12 5.13 9.53
N THR A 32 -8.77 4.07 9.01
CA THR A 32 -8.62 3.65 7.62
C THR A 32 -9.14 4.70 6.63
N TRP A 33 -10.30 5.32 6.91
CA TRP A 33 -10.82 6.41 6.09
C TRP A 33 -9.90 7.63 6.11
N MET A 34 -9.39 8.00 7.30
CA MET A 34 -8.43 9.10 7.44
C MET A 34 -7.16 8.82 6.63
N ARG A 35 -6.65 7.57 6.64
CA ARG A 35 -5.50 7.16 5.83
C ARG A 35 -5.78 7.30 4.33
N LEU A 36 -6.95 6.86 3.84
CA LEU A 36 -7.32 7.01 2.44
C LEU A 36 -7.39 8.48 2.01
N ILE A 37 -7.98 9.32 2.84
CA ILE A 37 -8.04 10.77 2.60
C ILE A 37 -6.63 11.35 2.58
N LEU A 38 -5.81 11.03 3.60
CA LEU A 38 -4.43 11.50 3.71
C LEU A 38 -3.59 11.05 2.51
N THR A 39 -3.77 9.80 2.06
CA THR A 39 -3.09 9.26 0.87
C THR A 39 -3.52 10.00 -0.39
N THR A 40 -4.81 10.28 -0.55
CA THR A 40 -5.31 11.04 -1.71
C THR A 40 -4.76 12.46 -1.72
N VAL A 41 -4.76 13.13 -0.58
CA VAL A 41 -4.18 14.47 -0.43
C VAL A 41 -2.68 14.46 -0.71
N MET A 42 -1.96 13.44 -0.21
CA MET A 42 -0.54 13.24 -0.51
C MET A 42 -0.28 13.11 -2.02
N PHE A 43 -1.12 12.36 -2.76
CA PHE A 43 -0.99 12.24 -4.22
C PHE A 43 -1.20 13.57 -4.93
N VAL A 44 -2.12 14.40 -4.46
CA VAL A 44 -2.32 15.76 -4.97
C VAL A 44 -1.05 16.60 -4.76
N PHE A 45 -0.49 16.62 -3.53
CA PHE A 45 0.75 17.36 -3.27
C PHE A 45 1.93 16.84 -4.08
N LEU A 46 2.03 15.52 -4.25
CA LEU A 46 3.07 14.90 -5.08
C LEU A 46 2.94 15.33 -6.55
N SER A 47 1.72 15.44 -7.07
CA SER A 47 1.45 15.91 -8.44
C SER A 47 1.78 17.41 -8.62
N PHE A 48 1.74 18.19 -7.55
CA PHE A 48 2.17 19.60 -7.54
C PHE A 48 3.66 19.77 -7.18
N GLU A 49 4.43 18.68 -7.15
CA GLU A 49 5.87 18.68 -6.84
C GLU A 49 6.22 19.16 -5.41
N TRP A 50 5.27 19.13 -4.49
CA TRP A 50 5.49 19.45 -3.08
C TRP A 50 6.05 18.23 -2.33
N TYR A 51 7.22 17.78 -2.74
CA TYR A 51 7.81 16.49 -2.34
C TYR A 51 8.03 16.36 -0.83
N LEU A 52 8.45 17.44 -0.14
CA LEU A 52 8.65 17.40 1.31
C LEU A 52 7.33 17.18 2.07
N VAL A 53 6.26 17.87 1.66
CA VAL A 53 4.94 17.72 2.25
C VAL A 53 4.42 16.30 1.98
N SER A 54 4.58 15.81 0.75
CA SER A 54 4.22 14.45 0.36
C SER A 54 4.96 13.40 1.18
N MET A 55 6.25 13.60 1.45
CA MET A 55 7.06 12.71 2.29
C MET A 55 6.52 12.67 3.73
N VAL A 56 6.24 13.82 4.33
CA VAL A 56 5.69 13.88 5.69
C VAL A 56 4.34 13.16 5.76
N MET A 57 3.46 13.43 4.79
CA MET A 57 2.15 12.78 4.70
C MET A 57 2.27 11.26 4.48
N PHE A 58 3.23 10.81 3.66
CA PHE A 58 3.53 9.39 3.46
C PHE A 58 3.93 8.72 4.78
N ILE A 59 4.86 9.33 5.53
CA ILE A 59 5.32 8.81 6.82
C ILE A 59 4.16 8.73 7.82
N VAL A 60 3.34 9.79 7.90
CA VAL A 60 2.16 9.81 8.79
C VAL A 60 1.17 8.72 8.40
N ALA A 61 0.81 8.60 7.11
CA ALA A 61 -0.12 7.60 6.63
C ALA A 61 0.39 6.16 6.85
N ALA A 62 1.67 5.90 6.58
CA ALA A 62 2.29 4.59 6.83
C ALA A 62 2.40 4.26 8.32
N SER A 63 2.65 5.27 9.17
CA SER A 63 2.71 5.07 10.63
C SER A 63 1.33 4.80 11.24
N THR A 64 0.28 5.41 10.69
CA THR A 64 -1.10 5.21 11.14
C THR A 64 -1.53 3.76 10.99
N ASP A 65 -1.08 3.06 9.95
CA ASP A 65 -1.34 1.63 9.73
C ASP A 65 -0.82 0.74 10.88
N TRP A 66 0.35 1.05 11.38
CA TRP A 66 0.91 0.33 12.52
C TRP A 66 0.09 0.57 13.80
N LEU A 67 -0.41 1.81 13.99
CA LEU A 67 -1.21 2.19 15.15
C LEU A 67 -2.60 1.53 15.15
N ASP A 68 -3.31 1.56 14.02
CA ASP A 68 -4.67 0.99 13.95
C ASP A 68 -4.64 -0.54 14.04
N GLY A 69 -3.64 -1.20 13.43
CA GLY A 69 -3.41 -2.62 13.63
C GLY A 69 -3.11 -3.00 15.09
N TYR A 70 -2.45 -2.13 15.86
CA TYR A 70 -2.24 -2.32 17.30
C TYR A 70 -3.54 -2.14 18.09
N PHE A 71 -4.29 -1.06 17.84
CA PHE A 71 -5.53 -0.75 18.56
C PHE A 71 -6.65 -1.75 18.24
N ALA A 72 -6.82 -2.14 16.97
CA ALA A 72 -7.82 -3.12 16.56
C ALA A 72 -7.64 -4.47 17.28
N ARG A 73 -6.40 -4.93 17.43
CA ARG A 73 -6.08 -6.17 18.14
C ARG A 73 -6.28 -6.05 19.64
N ARG A 74 -5.98 -4.90 20.24
CA ARG A 74 -6.08 -4.68 21.69
C ARG A 74 -7.51 -4.54 22.16
N TYR A 75 -8.39 -3.98 21.34
CA TYR A 75 -9.79 -3.68 21.73
C TYR A 75 -10.83 -4.60 21.07
N ASN A 76 -10.42 -5.61 20.29
CA ASN A 76 -11.32 -6.54 19.60
C ASN A 76 -12.40 -5.84 18.73
N LEU A 77 -12.09 -4.67 18.15
CA LEU A 77 -12.99 -3.84 17.36
C LEU A 77 -12.87 -4.14 15.85
N VAL A 78 -12.80 -5.41 15.48
CA VAL A 78 -12.66 -5.79 14.06
C VAL A 78 -14.03 -5.74 13.39
N THR A 79 -14.19 -4.84 12.41
CA THR A 79 -15.41 -4.74 11.60
C THR A 79 -15.25 -5.42 10.25
N THR A 80 -16.35 -5.87 9.65
CA THR A 80 -16.34 -6.46 8.31
C THR A 80 -15.85 -5.46 7.25
N LEU A 81 -16.22 -4.20 7.39
CA LEU A 81 -15.80 -3.13 6.47
C LEU A 81 -14.29 -2.83 6.61
N GLY A 82 -13.77 -2.72 7.84
CA GLY A 82 -12.35 -2.53 8.10
C GLY A 82 -11.50 -3.65 7.50
N ARG A 83 -11.93 -4.90 7.64
CA ARG A 83 -11.24 -6.07 7.07
C ARG A 83 -11.04 -5.99 5.55
N ILE A 84 -11.92 -5.27 4.83
CA ILE A 84 -11.80 -5.06 3.38
C ILE A 84 -11.01 -3.79 3.07
N LEU A 85 -11.26 -2.70 3.81
CA LEU A 85 -10.66 -1.39 3.54
C LEU A 85 -9.18 -1.32 3.93
N ASP A 86 -8.76 -1.99 5.01
CA ASP A 86 -7.36 -1.96 5.47
C ASP A 86 -6.39 -2.51 4.42
N PRO A 87 -6.59 -3.74 3.86
CA PRO A 87 -5.72 -4.24 2.81
C PRO A 87 -5.78 -3.42 1.52
N PHE A 88 -6.87 -2.72 1.27
CA PHE A 88 -7.01 -1.83 0.12
C PHE A 88 -6.19 -0.54 0.33
N ALA A 89 -6.34 0.12 1.47
CA ALA A 89 -5.63 1.35 1.81
C ALA A 89 -4.10 1.18 1.75
N ASP A 90 -3.58 0.06 2.28
CA ASP A 90 -2.15 -0.29 2.21
C ASP A 90 -1.63 -0.38 0.79
N LYS A 91 -2.43 -0.93 -0.11
CA LYS A 91 -2.03 -1.05 -1.52
C LYS A 91 -2.12 0.26 -2.25
N VAL A 92 -3.14 1.07 -1.98
CA VAL A 92 -3.31 2.37 -2.62
C VAL A 92 -2.12 3.27 -2.32
N ILE A 93 -1.66 3.35 -1.05
CA ILE A 93 -0.53 4.21 -0.70
C ILE A 93 0.76 3.78 -1.39
N ILE A 94 1.12 2.49 -1.36
CA ILE A 94 2.36 2.00 -1.95
C ILE A 94 2.29 2.02 -3.48
N CYS A 95 1.25 1.40 -4.08
CA CYS A 95 1.11 1.34 -5.53
C CYS A 95 1.01 2.73 -6.16
N GLY A 96 0.18 3.61 -5.57
CA GLY A 96 0.02 4.97 -6.06
C GLY A 96 1.30 5.78 -5.97
N THR A 97 2.04 5.67 -4.86
CA THR A 97 3.34 6.35 -4.72
C THR A 97 4.34 5.87 -5.78
N PHE A 98 4.47 4.55 -6.01
CA PHE A 98 5.39 4.03 -7.04
C PHE A 98 4.98 4.44 -8.45
N ILE A 99 3.67 4.48 -8.77
CA ILE A 99 3.17 4.95 -10.07
C ILE A 99 3.50 6.43 -10.27
N LEU A 100 3.22 7.28 -9.28
CA LEU A 100 3.48 8.71 -9.38
C LEU A 100 4.97 9.03 -9.43
N LEU A 101 5.80 8.33 -8.64
CA LEU A 101 7.25 8.46 -8.71
C LEU A 101 7.82 8.06 -10.08
N ALA A 102 7.30 6.98 -10.67
CA ALA A 102 7.73 6.55 -12.01
C ALA A 102 7.28 7.52 -13.12
N ALA A 103 6.30 8.38 -12.86
CA ALA A 103 5.88 9.45 -13.76
C ALA A 103 6.76 10.70 -13.68
N VAL A 104 7.51 10.88 -12.57
CA VAL A 104 8.39 12.04 -12.38
C VAL A 104 9.59 11.98 -13.34
N PRO A 105 9.89 13.05 -14.11
CA PRO A 105 10.98 13.05 -15.11
C PRO A 105 12.35 12.65 -14.55
N GLN A 106 12.65 13.03 -13.31
CA GLN A 106 13.90 12.70 -12.62
C GLN A 106 14.06 11.19 -12.34
N PHE A 107 12.96 10.42 -12.36
CA PHE A 107 12.94 9.02 -11.99
C PHE A 107 12.71 8.07 -13.17
N ASN A 108 12.03 8.51 -14.23
CA ASN A 108 11.60 7.65 -15.32
C ASN A 108 12.74 7.24 -16.30
N GLY A 109 13.87 7.95 -16.29
CA GLY A 109 15.02 7.68 -17.16
C GLY A 109 14.84 8.12 -18.61
N PHE A 110 13.80 8.88 -18.95
CA PHE A 110 13.64 9.44 -20.30
C PHE A 110 14.49 10.68 -20.52
N ASP A 111 14.85 11.40 -19.47
CA ASP A 111 15.76 12.55 -19.58
C ASP A 111 17.19 12.11 -19.26
N PRO A 112 18.14 12.21 -20.23
CA PRO A 112 19.52 11.78 -20.03
C PRO A 112 20.29 12.58 -18.97
N ARG A 113 19.74 13.70 -18.49
CA ARG A 113 20.30 14.48 -17.37
C ARG A 113 20.10 13.80 -16.02
N TYR A 114 19.17 12.80 -15.92
CA TYR A 114 18.83 12.12 -14.69
C TYR A 114 19.08 10.62 -14.80
N TYR A 115 19.41 10.00 -13.67
CA TYR A 115 19.82 8.59 -13.65
C TYR A 115 18.69 7.55 -13.86
N GLY A 116 17.42 7.98 -13.90
CA GLY A 116 16.32 7.04 -14.11
C GLY A 116 16.20 5.97 -13.04
N TYR A 117 16.03 6.39 -11.80
CA TYR A 117 16.01 5.48 -10.63
C TYR A 117 14.85 4.49 -10.61
N LEU A 118 13.69 4.91 -11.13
CA LEU A 118 12.46 4.12 -11.11
C LEU A 118 11.77 4.12 -12.47
N PRO A 119 12.32 3.39 -13.46
CA PRO A 119 11.65 3.24 -14.75
C PRO A 119 10.27 2.58 -14.57
N ALA A 120 9.34 2.89 -15.45
CA ALA A 120 7.94 2.49 -15.36
C ALA A 120 7.73 0.97 -15.17
N TRP A 121 8.60 0.12 -15.76
CA TRP A 121 8.49 -1.32 -15.59
C TRP A 121 8.65 -1.78 -14.13
N MET A 122 9.46 -1.09 -13.31
CA MET A 122 9.60 -1.40 -11.88
C MET A 122 8.30 -1.13 -11.12
N ALA A 123 7.63 -0.01 -11.41
CA ALA A 123 6.32 0.29 -10.84
C ALA A 123 5.28 -0.76 -11.25
N VAL A 124 5.28 -1.19 -12.52
CA VAL A 124 4.40 -2.26 -13.02
C VAL A 124 4.65 -3.58 -12.26
N VAL A 125 5.90 -3.95 -12.02
CA VAL A 125 6.25 -5.17 -11.25
C VAL A 125 5.73 -5.07 -9.80
N VAL A 126 5.91 -3.92 -9.15
CA VAL A 126 5.44 -3.71 -7.77
C VAL A 126 3.91 -3.81 -7.72
N VAL A 127 3.20 -3.05 -8.56
CA VAL A 127 1.73 -3.02 -8.60
C VAL A 127 1.15 -4.38 -8.99
N GLY A 128 1.66 -4.99 -10.05
CA GLY A 128 1.21 -6.28 -10.55
C GLY A 128 1.34 -7.37 -9.48
N ARG A 129 2.46 -7.40 -8.75
CA ARG A 129 2.65 -8.34 -7.65
C ARG A 129 1.66 -8.09 -6.52
N GLU A 130 1.44 -6.81 -6.12
CA GLU A 130 0.49 -6.50 -5.04
C GLU A 130 -0.93 -6.99 -5.36
N LEU A 131 -1.37 -6.76 -6.58
CA LEU A 131 -2.69 -7.21 -7.05
C LEU A 131 -2.76 -8.72 -7.17
N LEU A 132 -1.76 -9.35 -7.81
CA LEU A 132 -1.71 -10.79 -8.03
C LEU A 132 -1.76 -11.57 -6.70
N VAL A 133 -0.87 -11.23 -5.76
CA VAL A 133 -0.81 -11.95 -4.47
C VAL A 133 -2.08 -11.75 -3.66
N THR A 134 -2.73 -10.58 -3.76
CA THR A 134 -4.01 -10.34 -3.09
C THR A 134 -5.12 -11.20 -3.68
N ALA A 135 -5.21 -11.25 -5.01
CA ALA A 135 -6.19 -12.09 -5.69
C ALA A 135 -5.98 -13.57 -5.38
N LEU A 136 -4.74 -14.06 -5.44
CA LEU A 136 -4.40 -15.44 -5.08
C LEU A 136 -4.75 -15.77 -3.63
N ARG A 137 -4.45 -14.87 -2.69
CA ARG A 137 -4.81 -15.08 -1.29
C ARG A 137 -6.31 -15.18 -1.11
N SER A 138 -7.08 -14.23 -1.64
CA SER A 138 -8.53 -14.23 -1.53
C SER A 138 -9.15 -15.49 -2.15
N PHE A 139 -8.60 -15.97 -3.25
CA PHE A 139 -9.05 -17.20 -3.91
C PHE A 139 -8.80 -18.44 -3.05
N LEU A 140 -7.60 -18.58 -2.49
CA LEU A 140 -7.22 -19.73 -1.66
C LEU A 140 -7.95 -19.75 -0.31
N GLU A 141 -8.18 -18.57 0.30
CA GLU A 141 -8.98 -18.45 1.52
C GLU A 141 -10.42 -18.88 1.31
N GLN A 142 -11.03 -18.58 0.14
CA GLN A 142 -12.37 -19.08 -0.21
C GLN A 142 -12.43 -20.60 -0.37
N GLN A 143 -11.32 -21.25 -0.72
CA GLN A 143 -11.21 -22.70 -0.79
C GLN A 143 -10.88 -23.38 0.54
N GLY A 144 -10.87 -22.61 1.65
CA GLY A 144 -10.61 -23.14 2.99
C GLY A 144 -9.14 -23.42 3.30
N SER A 145 -8.23 -22.98 2.44
CA SER A 145 -6.77 -23.11 2.66
C SER A 145 -6.27 -21.97 3.53
N ASP A 146 -5.63 -22.30 4.66
CA ASP A 146 -5.06 -21.32 5.58
C ASP A 146 -3.74 -20.77 4.99
N PHE A 147 -3.85 -19.61 4.32
CA PHE A 147 -2.72 -18.98 3.63
C PHE A 147 -2.12 -17.85 4.48
N SER A 148 -1.38 -18.22 5.53
CA SER A 148 -0.79 -17.27 6.45
C SER A 148 0.27 -16.36 5.79
N ALA A 149 0.36 -15.12 6.28
CA ALA A 149 1.33 -14.15 5.78
C ALA A 149 2.77 -14.63 6.04
N SER A 150 3.53 -14.88 4.96
CA SER A 150 4.94 -15.25 5.08
C SER A 150 5.79 -14.07 5.58
N MET A 151 6.90 -14.35 6.27
CA MET A 151 7.87 -13.34 6.72
C MET A 151 8.42 -12.51 5.54
N SER A 152 8.55 -13.12 4.36
CA SER A 152 8.99 -12.41 3.14
C SER A 152 8.05 -11.27 2.74
N GLY A 153 6.73 -11.40 3.00
CA GLY A 153 5.77 -10.33 2.76
C GLY A 153 5.95 -9.12 3.68
N LYS A 154 6.35 -9.33 4.94
CA LYS A 154 6.62 -8.23 5.89
C LYS A 154 7.89 -7.47 5.52
N VAL A 155 8.97 -8.18 5.21
CA VAL A 155 10.24 -7.57 4.79
C VAL A 155 10.05 -6.74 3.52
N LYS A 156 9.33 -7.27 2.53
CA LYS A 156 8.99 -6.56 1.29
C LYS A 156 8.28 -5.22 1.59
N MET A 157 7.27 -5.21 2.47
CA MET A 157 6.53 -4.00 2.79
C MET A 157 7.44 -2.92 3.39
N VAL A 158 8.32 -3.28 4.32
CA VAL A 158 9.30 -2.35 4.89
C VAL A 158 10.24 -1.79 3.82
N LEU A 159 10.77 -2.64 2.93
CA LEU A 159 11.67 -2.20 1.86
C LEU A 159 10.97 -1.27 0.86
N GLN A 160 9.71 -1.51 0.55
CA GLN A 160 8.91 -0.62 -0.29
C GLN A 160 8.64 0.74 0.39
N CYS A 161 8.35 0.75 1.70
CA CYS A 161 8.20 2.00 2.44
C CYS A 161 9.51 2.80 2.48
N VAL A 162 10.64 2.14 2.68
CA VAL A 162 11.97 2.78 2.65
C VAL A 162 12.28 3.33 1.26
N ALA A 163 11.98 2.57 0.19
CA ALA A 163 12.19 3.03 -1.18
C ALA A 163 11.32 4.25 -1.53
N ALA A 164 10.02 4.22 -1.17
CA ALA A 164 9.12 5.35 -1.39
C ALA A 164 9.55 6.59 -0.60
N GLY A 165 9.83 6.44 0.70
CA GLY A 165 10.26 7.54 1.56
C GLY A 165 11.60 8.16 1.12
N SER A 166 12.60 7.35 0.79
CA SER A 166 13.88 7.83 0.28
C SER A 166 13.76 8.51 -1.08
N SER A 167 12.84 8.05 -1.94
CA SER A 167 12.53 8.69 -3.23
C SER A 167 11.93 10.09 -3.04
N LEU A 168 10.94 10.23 -2.17
CA LEU A 168 10.32 11.51 -1.85
C LEU A 168 11.33 12.47 -1.21
N TYR A 169 12.19 11.96 -0.32
CA TYR A 169 13.26 12.75 0.28
C TYR A 169 14.26 13.24 -0.78
N TYR A 170 14.69 12.36 -1.67
CA TYR A 170 15.58 12.74 -2.77
C TYR A 170 14.99 13.86 -3.62
N LEU A 171 13.72 13.72 -4.03
CA LEU A 171 13.04 14.77 -4.81
C LEU A 171 12.90 16.09 -4.02
N SER A 172 12.66 16.03 -2.72
CA SER A 172 12.59 17.22 -1.88
C SER A 172 13.91 17.97 -1.80
N THR A 173 15.05 17.27 -1.84
CA THR A 173 16.37 17.91 -1.87
C THR A 173 16.66 18.58 -3.21
N LEU A 174 16.15 18.04 -4.31
CA LEU A 174 16.28 18.64 -5.64
C LEU A 174 15.38 19.87 -5.80
N ALA A 175 14.15 19.82 -5.28
CA ALA A 175 13.18 20.92 -5.41
C ALA A 175 13.48 22.13 -4.50
N GLY A 176 14.18 21.90 -3.39
CA GLY A 176 14.53 22.98 -2.42
C GLY A 176 15.57 23.99 -2.91
N THR A 177 16.09 23.77 -4.10
CA THR A 177 17.15 24.61 -4.70
C THR A 177 16.59 25.37 -5.88
N THR A 178 16.41 26.67 -5.70
CA THR A 178 15.86 27.57 -6.73
C THR A 178 16.70 27.60 -8.00
N PRO A 179 16.07 27.56 -9.20
CA PRO A 179 16.77 27.54 -10.48
C PRO A 179 17.48 28.84 -10.86
N ALA A 180 17.52 29.85 -9.97
CA ALA A 180 17.80 31.23 -10.38
C ALA A 180 19.27 31.54 -10.69
N GLU A 181 20.26 30.71 -10.34
CA GLU A 181 21.67 31.14 -10.49
C GLU A 181 22.72 30.07 -10.84
N SER A 182 22.38 28.83 -11.10
CA SER A 182 23.42 27.84 -11.41
C SER A 182 23.16 27.04 -12.67
N THR A 183 24.03 27.25 -13.64
CA THR A 183 24.24 26.42 -14.86
C THR A 183 24.73 24.97 -14.50
N THR A 184 24.89 24.68 -13.22
CA THR A 184 25.30 23.37 -12.73
C THR A 184 24.08 22.56 -12.33
N VAL A 185 23.89 21.40 -12.96
CA VAL A 185 22.93 20.37 -12.53
C VAL A 185 23.18 20.08 -11.05
N GLN A 186 22.22 20.44 -10.19
CA GLN A 186 22.35 20.20 -8.77
C GLN A 186 22.27 18.72 -8.52
N THR A 187 23.36 18.14 -8.14
CA THR A 187 23.46 16.73 -7.78
C THR A 187 23.24 16.61 -6.28
N ALA A 188 22.26 15.79 -5.92
CA ALA A 188 22.10 15.37 -4.53
C ALA A 188 23.42 14.73 -4.00
N PRO A 189 23.67 14.74 -2.69
CA PRO A 189 24.89 14.14 -2.13
C PRO A 189 25.11 12.71 -2.64
N PRO A 190 26.36 12.30 -2.98
CA PRO A 190 26.62 10.98 -3.56
C PRO A 190 26.11 9.81 -2.71
N TRP A 191 26.13 9.93 -1.39
CA TRP A 191 25.60 8.89 -0.50
C TRP A 191 24.09 8.70 -0.66
N LEU A 192 23.33 9.75 -0.93
CA LEU A 192 21.88 9.71 -1.10
C LEU A 192 21.51 9.00 -2.41
N HIS A 193 22.32 9.18 -3.47
CA HIS A 193 22.20 8.45 -4.73
C HIS A 193 22.31 6.94 -4.51
N TRP A 194 23.37 6.50 -3.83
CA TRP A 194 23.57 5.07 -3.56
C TRP A 194 22.51 4.47 -2.64
N LEU A 195 22.08 5.24 -1.64
CA LEU A 195 20.99 4.84 -0.76
C LEU A 195 19.69 4.63 -1.54
N LEU A 196 19.34 5.59 -2.39
CA LEU A 196 18.13 5.53 -3.21
C LEU A 196 18.15 4.34 -4.17
N LEU A 197 19.26 4.17 -4.89
CA LEU A 197 19.44 3.04 -5.81
C LEU A 197 19.31 1.70 -5.08
N GLY A 198 19.99 1.55 -3.96
CA GLY A 198 19.92 0.35 -3.11
C GLY A 198 18.52 0.09 -2.56
N ALA A 199 17.80 1.13 -2.12
CA ALA A 199 16.44 1.03 -1.59
C ALA A 199 15.45 0.57 -2.68
N ILE A 200 15.49 1.18 -3.86
CA ILE A 200 14.59 0.83 -4.97
C ILE A 200 14.87 -0.60 -5.45
N TRP A 201 16.13 -0.95 -5.70
CA TRP A 201 16.46 -2.30 -6.16
C TRP A 201 16.13 -3.37 -5.11
N SER A 202 16.39 -3.12 -3.83
CA SER A 202 16.02 -4.06 -2.76
C SER A 202 14.51 -4.26 -2.65
N ALA A 203 13.72 -3.19 -2.83
CA ALA A 203 12.26 -3.28 -2.87
C ALA A 203 11.77 -4.10 -4.07
N VAL A 204 12.32 -3.88 -5.27
CA VAL A 204 11.94 -4.62 -6.48
C VAL A 204 12.33 -6.09 -6.39
N ILE A 205 13.56 -6.40 -5.99
CA ILE A 205 14.07 -7.78 -5.84
C ILE A 205 13.23 -8.53 -4.78
N SER A 206 12.99 -7.92 -3.62
CA SER A 206 12.16 -8.49 -2.56
C SER A 206 10.72 -8.72 -3.04
N THR A 207 10.19 -7.81 -3.86
CA THR A 207 8.85 -7.93 -4.46
C THR A 207 8.77 -9.13 -5.39
N ILE A 208 9.74 -9.31 -6.28
CA ILE A 208 9.81 -10.45 -7.22
C ILE A 208 9.97 -11.76 -6.43
N TYR A 209 10.93 -11.82 -5.51
CA TYR A 209 11.18 -13.01 -4.68
C TYR A 209 9.92 -13.46 -3.92
N SER A 210 9.28 -12.51 -3.24
CA SER A 210 8.03 -12.76 -2.51
C SER A 210 6.91 -13.19 -3.47
N GLY A 211 6.78 -12.58 -4.65
CA GLY A 211 5.75 -12.92 -5.64
C GLY A 211 5.89 -14.36 -6.15
N VAL A 212 7.11 -14.75 -6.53
CA VAL A 212 7.40 -16.11 -6.99
C VAL A 212 7.11 -17.14 -5.88
N GLY A 213 7.50 -16.86 -4.63
CA GLY A 213 7.20 -17.72 -3.49
C GLY A 213 5.69 -17.96 -3.32
N TYR A 214 4.87 -16.93 -3.44
CA TYR A 214 3.41 -17.04 -3.34
C TYR A 214 2.81 -17.86 -4.51
N ILE A 215 3.27 -17.64 -5.74
CA ILE A 215 2.80 -18.39 -6.92
C ILE A 215 3.13 -19.89 -6.77
N LEU A 216 4.36 -20.22 -6.38
CA LEU A 216 4.76 -21.62 -6.19
C LEU A 216 3.96 -22.32 -5.10
N THR A 217 3.66 -21.61 -4.00
CA THR A 217 2.82 -22.18 -2.92
C THR A 217 1.38 -22.38 -3.39
N ALA A 218 0.82 -21.40 -4.13
CA ALA A 218 -0.52 -21.53 -4.70
C ALA A 218 -0.62 -22.73 -5.66
N ILE A 219 0.37 -22.92 -6.55
CA ILE A 219 0.40 -24.07 -7.48
C ILE A 219 0.46 -25.40 -6.72
N ARG A 220 1.21 -25.47 -5.61
CA ARG A 220 1.28 -26.70 -4.79
C ARG A 220 -0.06 -27.03 -4.15
N LEU A 221 -0.74 -26.02 -3.59
CA LEU A 221 -2.05 -26.20 -2.95
C LEU A 221 -3.16 -26.58 -3.95
N LEU A 222 -3.10 -26.09 -5.17
CA LEU A 222 -4.07 -26.44 -6.22
C LEU A 222 -3.84 -27.83 -6.83
N ARG A 223 -2.68 -28.45 -6.58
CA ARG A 223 -2.35 -29.81 -7.07
C ARG A 223 -2.55 -30.90 -6.01
N SER A 224 -2.75 -30.53 -4.76
CA SER A 224 -3.05 -31.44 -3.64
C SER A 224 -4.55 -31.66 -3.49
#